data_18b5db61e956a5c69f21f02a236647c7
#
_entry.id   18b5db61e956a5c69f21f02a236647c7
#
_cell.length_a   1.000
_cell.length_b   1.000
_cell.length_c   1.000
_cell.angle_alpha   90.00
_cell.angle_beta   90.00
_cell.angle_gamma   90.00
#
_symmetry.space_group_name_H-M   'P 1'
#
loop_
_entity.id
_entity.type
_entity.pdbx_description
1 polymer ?
#
loop_
_entity_poly.entity_id
_entity_poly.type
_entity_poly.pdbx_seq_one_letter_code
_entity_poly.pdbx_strand_id
1 'polypeptide(L)'
;MKQLDQGSNRYATNVLSGTYQQYEVLAFDYHYETQTHDKNGTHTEHHWFSFFILTLPAFFSDLTIRRENFFTKVAEVFGYQDIKFESAEFSKTFCVRSPDKKFAYDVCNAKMIEYLLTNRDFSIEIESNVLALAFTTRLSPEQIETNLQRLVEIRARLPEYLFNT
;
A
#
# COMPACT_ATOMS: atom_id res chain seq x y z
N MET A 1 8.45 2.36 -1.14
CA MET A 1 7.80 1.68 0.02
C MET A 1 8.64 1.91 1.29
N LYS A 2 8.43 3.05 1.92
CA LYS A 2 9.21 3.48 3.11
C LYS A 2 9.02 2.57 4.34
N GLN A 3 7.98 1.70 4.37
CA GLN A 3 7.85 0.70 5.44
C GLN A 3 8.98 -0.32 5.45
N LEU A 4 9.60 -0.59 4.30
CA LEU A 4 10.71 -1.53 4.20
C LEU A 4 12.00 -1.03 4.86
N ASP A 5 12.06 0.27 5.21
CA ASP A 5 13.19 0.90 5.89
C ASP A 5 13.00 1.04 7.40
N GLN A 6 11.87 0.57 7.94
CA GLN A 6 11.53 0.71 9.36
C GLN A 6 12.17 -0.37 10.23
N GLY A 7 12.47 0.02 11.48
CA GLY A 7 12.92 -0.91 12.52
C GLY A 7 14.25 -1.59 12.23
N SER A 8 14.49 -2.68 12.95
CA SER A 8 15.67 -3.55 12.84
C SER A 8 15.25 -4.98 12.51
N ASN A 9 16.21 -5.87 12.33
CA ASN A 9 16.01 -7.30 12.05
C ASN A 9 14.99 -7.54 10.90
N ARG A 10 15.24 -6.85 9.78
CA ARG A 10 14.37 -6.81 8.60
C ARG A 10 14.66 -7.96 7.67
N TYR A 11 13.63 -8.67 7.24
CA TYR A 11 13.75 -9.71 6.22
C TYR A 11 12.44 -9.97 5.49
N ALA A 12 12.53 -10.52 4.28
CA ALA A 12 11.41 -11.02 3.51
C ALA A 12 11.40 -12.54 3.47
N THR A 13 10.23 -13.15 3.51
CA THR A 13 10.00 -14.59 3.38
C THR A 13 8.85 -14.88 2.44
N ASN A 14 8.64 -16.14 2.09
CA ASN A 14 7.54 -16.57 1.22
C ASN A 14 7.47 -15.78 -0.09
N VAL A 15 8.63 -15.53 -0.70
CA VAL A 15 8.74 -14.70 -1.90
C VAL A 15 8.22 -15.48 -3.11
N LEU A 16 7.22 -14.92 -3.78
CA LEU A 16 6.62 -15.41 -5.00
C LEU A 16 6.79 -14.36 -6.10
N SER A 17 7.30 -14.75 -7.26
CA SER A 17 7.42 -13.87 -8.42
C SER A 17 6.97 -14.57 -9.69
N GLY A 18 6.44 -13.81 -10.63
CA GLY A 18 5.98 -14.36 -11.89
C GLY A 18 5.12 -13.38 -12.67
N THR A 19 4.29 -13.93 -13.55
CA THR A 19 3.34 -13.16 -14.36
C THR A 19 1.91 -13.57 -13.99
N TYR A 20 1.06 -12.57 -13.74
CA TYR A 20 -0.38 -12.75 -13.52
C TYR A 20 -1.17 -11.82 -14.43
N GLN A 21 -2.06 -12.39 -15.28
CA GLN A 21 -2.84 -11.61 -16.25
C GLN A 21 -2.00 -10.58 -17.03
N GLN A 22 -0.87 -11.00 -17.60
CA GLN A 22 0.11 -10.18 -18.37
C GLN A 22 0.95 -9.16 -17.56
N TYR A 23 0.75 -9.05 -16.26
CA TYR A 23 1.56 -8.15 -15.41
C TYR A 23 2.65 -8.92 -14.70
N GLU A 24 3.83 -8.34 -14.61
CA GLU A 24 4.88 -8.82 -13.71
C GLU A 24 4.46 -8.55 -12.27
N VAL A 25 4.45 -9.59 -11.44
CA VAL A 25 4.00 -9.52 -10.05
C VAL A 25 5.03 -10.12 -9.10
N LEU A 26 5.05 -9.58 -7.89
CA LEU A 26 5.85 -10.05 -6.77
C LEU A 26 4.99 -10.04 -5.52
N ALA A 27 5.01 -11.11 -4.73
CA ALA A 27 4.37 -11.14 -3.42
C ALA A 27 5.33 -11.71 -2.39
N PHE A 28 5.32 -11.19 -1.17
CA PHE A 28 6.15 -11.67 -0.07
C PHE A 28 5.61 -11.26 1.29
N ASP A 29 5.99 -12.01 2.33
CA ASP A 29 5.90 -11.57 3.71
C ASP A 29 7.12 -10.73 4.07
N TYR A 30 6.89 -9.68 4.85
CA TYR A 30 7.93 -8.80 5.37
C TYR A 30 7.85 -8.71 6.89
N HIS A 31 9.00 -8.80 7.53
CA HIS A 31 9.14 -8.69 8.97
C HIS A 31 10.13 -7.59 9.35
N TYR A 32 9.83 -6.85 10.39
CA TYR A 32 10.78 -6.00 11.09
C TYR A 32 10.44 -5.93 12.59
N GLU A 33 11.39 -5.46 13.39
CA GLU A 33 11.25 -5.30 14.83
C GLU A 33 11.42 -3.84 15.24
N THR A 34 10.64 -3.42 16.24
CA THR A 34 10.84 -2.16 16.95
C THR A 34 11.15 -2.45 18.42
N GLN A 35 12.02 -1.65 19.03
CA GLN A 35 12.35 -1.75 20.43
C GLN A 35 11.88 -0.51 21.19
N THR A 36 11.21 -0.73 22.31
CA THR A 36 10.83 0.31 23.25
C THR A 36 11.51 0.04 24.58
N HIS A 37 12.02 1.10 25.22
CA HIS A 37 12.64 1.03 26.54
C HIS A 37 11.73 1.73 27.53
N ASP A 38 11.38 1.01 28.59
CA ASP A 38 10.66 1.57 29.72
C ASP A 38 11.36 1.24 31.05
N LYS A 39 10.72 1.59 32.18
CA LYS A 39 11.26 1.34 33.51
C LYS A 39 11.40 -0.15 33.86
N ASN A 40 10.76 -1.02 33.10
CA ASN A 40 10.72 -2.47 33.31
C ASN A 40 11.69 -3.21 32.37
N GLY A 41 12.35 -2.51 31.43
CA GLY A 41 13.34 -3.07 30.51
C GLY A 41 13.09 -2.74 29.06
N THR A 42 13.66 -3.58 28.18
CA THR A 42 13.51 -3.46 26.71
C THR A 42 12.44 -4.42 26.24
N HIS A 43 11.45 -3.90 25.51
CA HIS A 43 10.41 -4.68 24.87
C HIS A 43 10.63 -4.65 23.37
N THR A 44 10.61 -5.83 22.74
CA THR A 44 10.69 -6.00 21.28
C THR A 44 9.30 -6.29 20.75
N GLU A 45 8.85 -5.48 19.81
CA GLU A 45 7.62 -5.67 19.04
C GLU A 45 7.96 -6.21 17.64
N HIS A 46 7.31 -7.30 17.23
CA HIS A 46 7.44 -7.88 15.91
C HIS A 46 6.32 -7.39 15.00
N HIS A 47 6.68 -6.91 13.83
CA HIS A 47 5.73 -6.41 12.84
C HIS A 47 5.79 -7.29 11.60
N TRP A 48 4.60 -7.75 11.18
CA TRP A 48 4.44 -8.58 9.99
C TRP A 48 3.51 -7.91 8.99
N PHE A 49 3.89 -8.00 7.73
CA PHE A 49 3.10 -7.52 6.60
C PHE A 49 3.18 -8.53 5.47
N SER A 50 2.21 -8.49 4.57
CA SER A 50 2.36 -9.07 3.24
C SER A 50 2.21 -8.00 2.18
N PHE A 51 3.00 -8.09 1.13
CA PHE A 51 2.98 -7.19 -0.01
C PHE A 51 2.65 -7.94 -1.27
N PHE A 52 1.81 -7.33 -2.10
CA PHE A 52 1.54 -7.74 -3.47
C PHE A 52 1.89 -6.55 -4.37
N ILE A 53 2.79 -6.77 -5.31
CA ILE A 53 3.42 -5.73 -6.12
C ILE A 53 3.20 -6.03 -7.60
N LEU A 54 2.87 -5.00 -8.36
CA LEU A 54 2.72 -5.04 -9.81
C LEU A 54 3.58 -3.94 -10.43
N THR A 55 4.33 -4.30 -11.49
CA THR A 55 5.10 -3.33 -12.26
C THR A 55 4.19 -2.57 -13.22
N LEU A 56 4.21 -1.24 -13.13
CA LEU A 56 3.49 -0.34 -14.02
C LEU A 56 4.33 0.00 -15.26
N PRO A 57 3.72 0.28 -16.41
CA PRO A 57 4.44 0.62 -17.64
C PRO A 57 4.98 2.05 -17.66
N ALA A 58 4.70 2.87 -16.66
CA ALA A 58 5.13 4.27 -16.54
C ALA A 58 5.57 4.61 -15.13
N PHE A 59 6.29 5.73 -14.97
CA PHE A 59 6.73 6.26 -13.69
C PHE A 59 5.76 7.30 -13.17
N PHE A 60 5.49 7.29 -11.88
CA PHE A 60 4.52 8.15 -11.22
C PHE A 60 5.10 8.82 -9.98
N SER A 61 4.45 9.89 -9.55
CA SER A 61 4.67 10.48 -8.23
C SER A 61 4.29 9.51 -7.13
N ASP A 62 4.94 9.63 -5.98
CA ASP A 62 4.60 8.82 -4.80
C ASP A 62 3.15 9.07 -4.38
N LEU A 63 2.44 8.01 -4.05
CA LEU A 63 1.09 8.08 -3.51
C LEU A 63 0.88 6.97 -2.48
N THR A 64 0.23 7.33 -1.38
CA THR A 64 -0.24 6.34 -0.40
C THR A 64 -1.71 6.54 -0.09
N ILE A 65 -2.45 5.44 -0.03
CA ILE A 65 -3.84 5.40 0.43
C ILE A 65 -3.91 4.39 1.56
N ARG A 66 -4.21 4.84 2.77
CA ARG A 66 -4.22 4.00 3.98
C ARG A 66 -5.45 4.27 4.82
N ARG A 67 -5.97 3.25 5.50
CA ARG A 67 -6.95 3.50 6.56
C ARG A 67 -6.29 4.28 7.71
N GLU A 68 -7.05 5.18 8.32
CA GLU A 68 -6.58 6.06 9.40
C GLU A 68 -5.97 5.27 10.58
N ASN A 69 -6.45 4.06 10.85
CA ASN A 69 -5.99 3.20 11.95
C ASN A 69 -4.99 2.10 11.52
N PHE A 70 -4.62 2.04 10.24
CA PHE A 70 -3.84 0.93 9.71
C PHE A 70 -2.36 0.96 10.11
N PHE A 71 -1.82 2.16 10.42
CA PHE A 71 -0.42 2.35 10.85
C PHE A 71 -0.31 3.60 11.72
N THR A 72 -0.75 3.55 12.95
CA THR A 72 -0.69 4.70 13.87
C THR A 72 0.72 5.21 14.18
N LYS A 73 1.76 4.38 13.97
CA LYS A 73 3.18 4.76 14.18
C LYS A 73 3.95 5.12 12.90
N VAL A 74 3.39 4.88 11.70
CA VAL A 74 4.07 5.11 10.41
C VAL A 74 3.60 6.42 9.74
N ALA A 75 2.59 7.09 10.30
CA ALA A 75 2.00 8.31 9.72
C ALA A 75 2.97 9.48 9.56
N GLU A 76 4.06 9.51 10.34
CA GLU A 76 5.05 10.61 10.33
C GLU A 76 6.10 10.51 9.21
N VAL A 77 6.19 9.35 8.52
CA VAL A 77 7.30 9.05 7.60
C VAL A 77 7.21 9.81 6.26
N PHE A 78 6.01 10.27 5.85
CA PHE A 78 5.82 10.82 4.50
C PHE A 78 5.91 12.34 4.37
N GLY A 79 5.82 13.11 5.44
CA GLY A 79 5.97 14.58 5.40
C GLY A 79 4.92 15.34 4.56
N TYR A 80 4.00 14.64 3.86
CA TYR A 80 2.96 15.23 3.04
C TYR A 80 1.65 15.32 3.81
N GLN A 81 0.91 16.43 3.58
CA GLN A 81 -0.41 16.62 4.17
C GLN A 81 -1.43 15.63 3.58
N ASP A 82 -2.39 15.25 4.40
CA ASP A 82 -3.53 14.46 3.98
C ASP A 82 -4.41 15.21 2.98
N ILE A 83 -4.68 14.58 1.83
CA ILE A 83 -5.48 15.15 0.75
C ILE A 83 -6.95 14.78 1.01
N LYS A 84 -7.83 15.79 1.08
CA LYS A 84 -9.26 15.59 1.28
C LYS A 84 -10.00 15.53 -0.05
N PHE A 85 -11.05 14.70 -0.09
CA PHE A 85 -11.89 14.45 -1.24
C PHE A 85 -13.32 14.89 -0.96
N GLU A 86 -14.14 15.10 -2.00
CA GLU A 86 -15.56 15.46 -1.87
C GLU A 86 -16.37 14.39 -1.14
N SER A 87 -16.00 13.11 -1.29
CA SER A 87 -16.59 12.02 -0.52
C SER A 87 -16.18 12.12 0.95
N ALA A 88 -17.09 12.57 1.79
CA ALA A 88 -16.88 12.68 3.24
C ALA A 88 -16.59 11.31 3.89
N GLU A 89 -17.25 10.24 3.42
CA GLU A 89 -17.02 8.89 3.92
C GLU A 89 -15.60 8.42 3.58
N PHE A 90 -15.16 8.63 2.34
CA PHE A 90 -13.81 8.26 1.91
C PHE A 90 -12.75 9.03 2.70
N SER A 91 -12.90 10.36 2.83
CA SER A 91 -11.96 11.22 3.58
C SER A 91 -11.92 10.97 5.08
N LYS A 92 -12.97 10.32 5.65
CA LYS A 92 -12.99 9.83 7.03
C LYS A 92 -12.34 8.45 7.19
N THR A 93 -12.40 7.63 6.14
CA THR A 93 -11.95 6.23 6.19
C THR A 93 -10.49 6.10 5.82
N PHE A 94 -10.04 6.91 4.85
CA PHE A 94 -8.71 6.82 4.26
C PHE A 94 -7.94 8.14 4.38
N CYS A 95 -6.66 8.01 4.71
CA CYS A 95 -5.65 9.05 4.60
C CYS A 95 -4.94 8.89 3.26
N VAL A 96 -4.98 9.91 2.41
CA VAL A 96 -4.33 9.93 1.10
C VAL A 96 -3.22 10.97 1.10
N ARG A 97 -2.01 10.57 0.74
CA ARG A 97 -0.85 11.47 0.69
C ARG A 97 -0.09 11.31 -0.60
N SER A 98 0.28 12.44 -1.20
CA SER A 98 1.11 12.52 -2.40
C SER A 98 1.76 13.90 -2.47
N PRO A 99 2.98 14.05 -3.02
CA PRO A 99 3.51 15.36 -3.39
C PRO A 99 2.74 15.99 -4.56
N ASP A 100 2.09 15.16 -5.40
CA ASP A 100 1.28 15.58 -6.54
C ASP A 100 -0.21 15.39 -6.24
N LYS A 101 -0.89 16.48 -5.89
CA LYS A 101 -2.33 16.46 -5.61
C LYS A 101 -3.16 16.09 -6.83
N LYS A 102 -2.75 16.53 -8.03
CA LYS A 102 -3.46 16.20 -9.27
C LYS A 102 -3.42 14.70 -9.52
N PHE A 103 -2.25 14.10 -9.41
CA PHE A 103 -2.09 12.64 -9.50
C PHE A 103 -2.95 11.91 -8.46
N ALA A 104 -2.99 12.39 -7.21
CA ALA A 104 -3.82 11.79 -6.18
C ALA A 104 -5.32 11.84 -6.54
N TYR A 105 -5.82 12.94 -7.11
CA TYR A 105 -7.21 13.04 -7.57
C TYR A 105 -7.48 12.17 -8.81
N ASP A 106 -6.52 12.04 -9.72
CA ASP A 106 -6.63 11.16 -10.88
C ASP A 106 -6.73 9.69 -10.45
N VAL A 107 -5.91 9.25 -9.49
CA VAL A 107 -5.93 7.89 -8.93
C VAL A 107 -7.19 7.65 -8.11
N CYS A 108 -7.54 8.56 -7.19
CA CYS A 108 -8.73 8.45 -6.35
C CYS A 108 -9.99 8.95 -7.07
N ASN A 109 -10.19 8.52 -8.31
CA ASN A 109 -11.43 8.78 -9.07
C ASN A 109 -12.64 8.06 -8.44
N ALA A 110 -13.85 8.36 -8.92
CA ALA A 110 -15.09 7.81 -8.36
C ALA A 110 -15.11 6.28 -8.30
N LYS A 111 -14.60 5.58 -9.34
CA LYS A 111 -14.55 4.11 -9.38
C LYS A 111 -13.57 3.53 -8.36
N MET A 112 -12.45 4.21 -8.12
CA MET A 112 -11.47 3.82 -7.11
C MET A 112 -12.02 4.02 -5.71
N ILE A 113 -12.64 5.17 -5.45
CA ILE A 113 -13.26 5.49 -4.16
C ILE A 113 -14.34 4.46 -3.81
N GLU A 114 -15.26 4.16 -4.74
CA GLU A 114 -16.30 3.15 -4.56
C GLU A 114 -15.70 1.77 -4.22
N TYR A 115 -14.67 1.35 -4.96
CA TYR A 115 -13.99 0.10 -4.73
C TYR A 115 -13.34 0.04 -3.35
N LEU A 116 -12.64 1.10 -2.94
CA LEU A 116 -11.94 1.14 -1.65
C LEU A 116 -12.91 1.21 -0.46
N LEU A 117 -14.07 1.83 -0.62
CA LEU A 117 -15.10 1.85 0.44
C LEU A 117 -15.68 0.46 0.72
N THR A 118 -15.62 -0.47 -0.25
CA THR A 118 -16.05 -1.86 -0.10
C THR A 118 -14.89 -2.82 0.22
N ASN A 119 -13.63 -2.42 0.00
CA ASN A 119 -12.43 -3.23 0.22
C ASN A 119 -11.45 -2.46 1.12
N ARG A 120 -11.58 -2.62 2.43
CA ARG A 120 -10.90 -1.77 3.44
C ARG A 120 -9.76 -2.46 4.17
N ASP A 121 -9.35 -3.66 3.77
CA ASP A 121 -8.43 -4.54 4.50
C ASP A 121 -6.97 -4.42 4.06
N PHE A 122 -6.65 -3.50 3.15
CA PHE A 122 -5.29 -3.23 2.66
C PHE A 122 -5.03 -1.74 2.48
N SER A 123 -3.76 -1.40 2.31
CA SER A 123 -3.31 -0.09 1.85
C SER A 123 -2.75 -0.17 0.43
N ILE A 124 -2.78 0.96 -0.29
CA ILE A 124 -2.19 1.11 -1.62
C ILE A 124 -0.98 2.02 -1.52
N GLU A 125 0.09 1.64 -2.20
CA GLU A 125 1.25 2.49 -2.44
C GLU A 125 1.60 2.49 -3.92
N ILE A 126 1.86 3.67 -4.47
CA ILE A 126 2.48 3.85 -5.78
C ILE A 126 3.79 4.59 -5.54
N GLU A 127 4.89 4.03 -6.02
CA GLU A 127 6.22 4.62 -5.95
C GLU A 127 6.98 4.30 -7.22
N SER A 128 7.42 5.32 -7.94
CA SER A 128 8.09 5.11 -9.22
C SER A 128 7.17 4.35 -10.20
N ASN A 129 7.56 3.20 -10.69
CA ASN A 129 6.76 2.33 -11.57
C ASN A 129 6.18 1.11 -10.85
N VAL A 130 5.94 1.22 -9.55
CA VAL A 130 5.44 0.12 -8.71
C VAL A 130 4.09 0.48 -8.13
N LEU A 131 3.12 -0.41 -8.28
CA LEU A 131 1.86 -0.43 -7.55
C LEU A 131 1.92 -1.56 -6.54
N ALA A 132 1.71 -1.26 -5.27
CA ALA A 132 1.74 -2.24 -4.19
C ALA A 132 0.46 -2.21 -3.34
N LEU A 133 -0.02 -3.40 -2.97
CA LEU A 133 -0.98 -3.59 -1.88
C LEU A 133 -0.21 -4.11 -0.66
N ALA A 134 -0.48 -3.54 0.50
CA ALA A 134 0.08 -3.98 1.76
C ALA A 134 -1.03 -4.39 2.73
N PHE A 135 -0.84 -5.55 3.35
CA PHE A 135 -1.72 -6.12 4.37
C PHE A 135 -0.95 -6.24 5.68
N THR A 136 -1.62 -6.09 6.81
CA THR A 136 -1.05 -6.29 8.15
C THR A 136 -1.07 -7.74 8.62
N THR A 137 -1.28 -8.66 7.71
CA THR A 137 -1.29 -10.11 7.92
C THR A 137 -0.23 -10.77 7.07
N ARG A 138 0.16 -11.99 7.44
CA ARG A 138 1.06 -12.82 6.62
C ARG A 138 0.32 -13.39 5.42
N LEU A 139 1.08 -13.78 4.38
CA LEU A 139 0.55 -14.49 3.21
C LEU A 139 -0.19 -15.76 3.64
N SER A 140 -1.40 -15.92 3.10
CA SER A 140 -2.16 -17.15 3.16
C SER A 140 -2.28 -17.70 1.74
N PRO A 141 -1.89 -18.97 1.49
CA PRO A 141 -1.99 -19.57 0.16
C PRO A 141 -3.38 -19.42 -0.48
N GLU A 142 -4.44 -19.50 0.32
CA GLU A 142 -5.82 -19.40 -0.12
C GLU A 142 -6.21 -18.00 -0.58
N GLN A 143 -5.45 -16.98 -0.15
CA GLN A 143 -5.70 -15.57 -0.48
C GLN A 143 -4.80 -15.02 -1.58
N ILE A 144 -3.77 -15.75 -1.99
CA ILE A 144 -2.79 -15.26 -2.98
C ILE A 144 -3.49 -14.85 -4.27
N GLU A 145 -4.29 -15.74 -4.86
CA GLU A 145 -4.98 -15.45 -6.11
C GLU A 145 -5.96 -14.29 -5.97
N THR A 146 -6.74 -14.25 -4.88
CA THR A 146 -7.67 -13.17 -4.60
C THR A 146 -6.96 -11.82 -4.49
N ASN A 147 -5.79 -11.75 -3.85
CA ASN A 147 -5.05 -10.52 -3.69
C ASN A 147 -4.32 -10.09 -4.97
N LEU A 148 -3.87 -11.04 -5.80
CA LEU A 148 -3.37 -10.75 -7.15
C LEU A 148 -4.50 -10.19 -8.04
N GLN A 149 -5.70 -10.76 -7.95
CA GLN A 149 -6.87 -10.25 -8.66
C GLN A 149 -7.21 -8.80 -8.22
N ARG A 150 -7.21 -8.51 -6.92
CA ARG A 150 -7.41 -7.16 -6.37
C ARG A 150 -6.37 -6.17 -6.90
N LEU A 151 -5.11 -6.60 -6.99
CA LEU A 151 -4.02 -5.78 -7.53
C LEU A 151 -4.29 -5.38 -8.99
N VAL A 152 -4.72 -6.33 -9.83
CA VAL A 152 -5.10 -6.07 -11.23
C VAL A 152 -6.36 -5.20 -11.32
N GLU A 153 -7.33 -5.42 -10.45
CA GLU A 153 -8.55 -4.60 -10.39
C GLU A 153 -8.28 -3.14 -10.02
N ILE A 154 -7.32 -2.90 -9.13
CA ILE A 154 -6.86 -1.55 -8.79
C ILE A 154 -6.13 -0.94 -9.99
N ARG A 155 -5.23 -1.68 -10.65
CA ARG A 155 -4.56 -1.21 -11.86
C ARG A 155 -5.58 -0.82 -12.94
N ALA A 156 -6.64 -1.60 -13.14
CA ALA A 156 -7.69 -1.32 -14.11
C ALA A 156 -8.54 -0.08 -13.79
N ARG A 157 -8.50 0.41 -12.56
CA ARG A 157 -9.19 1.65 -12.13
C ARG A 157 -8.33 2.90 -12.27
N LEU A 158 -7.02 2.74 -12.51
CA LEU A 158 -6.16 3.86 -12.87
C LEU A 158 -6.55 4.35 -14.27
N PRO A 159 -6.73 5.67 -14.47
CA PRO A 159 -7.10 6.21 -15.77
C PRO A 159 -6.04 5.90 -16.84
N GLU A 160 -6.48 5.46 -18.02
CA GLU A 160 -5.57 5.09 -19.11
C GLU A 160 -4.70 6.25 -19.60
N TYR A 161 -5.19 7.50 -19.51
CA TYR A 161 -4.40 8.67 -19.92
C TYR A 161 -3.12 8.86 -19.09
N LEU A 162 -3.05 8.28 -17.88
CA LEU A 162 -1.82 8.30 -17.04
C LEU A 162 -0.68 7.48 -17.67
N PHE A 163 -0.99 6.59 -18.62
CA PHE A 163 -0.03 5.69 -19.28
C PHE A 163 0.28 6.10 -20.73
N ASN A 164 -0.37 7.13 -21.23
CA ASN A 164 -0.27 7.60 -22.62
C ASN A 164 0.68 8.81 -22.78
N THR A 165 1.80 8.84 -22.04
CA THR A 165 2.84 9.88 -22.15
C THR A 165 3.96 9.46 -23.08
#